data_3d0b2455596d1cd9fab66056dedcbfde
#
_entry.id   3d0b2455596d1cd9fab66056dedcbfde
#
_cell.length_a   1.000
_cell.length_b   1.000
_cell.length_c   1.000
_cell.angle_alpha   90.00
_cell.angle_beta   90.00
_cell.angle_gamma   90.00
#
_symmetry.space_group_name_H-M   'P 1'
#
loop_
_entity.id
_entity.type
_entity.pdbx_description
1 polymer ?
#
loop_
_entity_poly.entity_id
_entity_poly.type
_entity_poly.pdbx_seq_one_letter_code
_entity_poly.pdbx_strand_id
1 'polypeptide(L)'
;MVCQVECCKYTVFFLHLSRIIRIETIKMGKLYVVPTPVGNLEDITFRAIRVLKEADLILAEDTRTSGILLKHFEIKNAMMSHHKFNEHKTVESIVNRIKAGETVALISDAGTPAISDPGFLVVRECVRNGIEVQCLPGATAF
;
A
#
# COMPACT_ATOMS: atom_id res chain seq x y z
N MET A 1 26.14 -2.42 -56.64
CA MET A 1 24.71 -2.09 -56.57
C MET A 1 23.96 -3.33 -56.09
N VAL A 2 24.13 -3.71 -54.85
CA VAL A 2 23.31 -4.70 -54.12
C VAL A 2 23.67 -4.52 -52.64
N CYS A 3 22.92 -3.78 -51.86
CA CYS A 3 22.92 -3.86 -50.40
C CYS A 3 21.89 -2.87 -49.79
N GLN A 4 20.63 -3.00 -50.15
CA GLN A 4 19.60 -2.10 -49.59
C GLN A 4 18.27 -2.79 -49.23
N VAL A 5 18.19 -4.12 -49.23
CA VAL A 5 16.90 -4.82 -49.06
C VAL A 5 16.81 -5.62 -47.75
N GLU A 6 17.92 -5.86 -47.03
CA GLU A 6 17.87 -6.70 -45.80
C GLU A 6 17.64 -5.93 -44.52
N CYS A 7 17.81 -4.62 -44.49
CA CYS A 7 17.61 -3.82 -43.26
C CYS A 7 16.12 -3.66 -42.88
N CYS A 8 15.19 -3.80 -43.82
CA CYS A 8 13.77 -3.57 -43.61
C CYS A 8 13.05 -4.73 -42.88
N LYS A 9 13.57 -5.96 -43.01
CA LYS A 9 12.94 -7.14 -42.37
C LYS A 9 13.18 -7.21 -40.86
N TYR A 10 14.35 -6.77 -40.42
CA TYR A 10 14.66 -6.76 -38.98
C TYR A 10 13.93 -5.65 -38.20
N THR A 11 13.72 -4.51 -38.84
CA THR A 11 12.98 -3.37 -38.23
C THR A 11 11.51 -3.71 -38.02
N VAL A 12 10.86 -4.41 -38.96
CA VAL A 12 9.46 -4.84 -38.83
C VAL A 12 9.31 -5.95 -37.81
N PHE A 13 10.30 -6.85 -37.70
CA PHE A 13 10.31 -7.91 -36.71
C PHE A 13 10.47 -7.36 -35.26
N PHE A 14 11.36 -6.36 -35.08
CA PHE A 14 11.50 -5.67 -33.76
C PHE A 14 10.25 -4.87 -33.38
N LEU A 15 9.59 -4.22 -34.31
CA LEU A 15 8.33 -3.51 -34.07
C LEU A 15 7.18 -4.46 -33.78
N HIS A 16 7.19 -5.69 -34.31
CA HIS A 16 6.19 -6.71 -33.97
C HIS A 16 6.46 -7.35 -32.62
N LEU A 17 7.73 -7.58 -32.25
CA LEU A 17 8.10 -8.09 -30.92
C LEU A 17 7.80 -7.06 -29.82
N SER A 18 8.00 -5.78 -30.06
CA SER A 18 7.66 -4.72 -29.09
C SER A 18 6.14 -4.55 -28.88
N ARG A 19 5.32 -5.02 -29.80
CA ARG A 19 3.86 -5.07 -29.65
C ARG A 19 3.37 -6.31 -28.91
N ILE A 20 4.14 -7.40 -28.92
CA ILE A 20 3.77 -8.67 -28.26
C ILE A 20 4.27 -8.71 -26.82
N ILE A 21 5.40 -8.07 -26.52
CA ILE A 21 5.90 -7.91 -25.16
C ILE A 21 5.37 -6.56 -24.61
N ARG A 22 4.06 -6.42 -24.51
CA ARG A 22 3.50 -5.59 -23.46
C ARG A 22 3.76 -6.37 -22.16
N ILE A 23 4.95 -6.26 -21.61
CA ILE A 23 5.16 -6.52 -20.19
C ILE A 23 4.29 -5.48 -19.52
N GLU A 24 3.05 -5.84 -19.23
CA GLU A 24 2.28 -5.14 -18.23
C GLU A 24 3.15 -5.28 -16.99
N THR A 25 3.85 -4.21 -16.66
CA THR A 25 4.49 -4.07 -15.37
C THR A 25 3.33 -4.21 -14.40
N ILE A 26 3.16 -5.42 -13.84
CA ILE A 26 2.16 -5.66 -12.79
C ILE A 26 2.57 -4.67 -11.72
N LYS A 27 1.85 -3.55 -11.65
CA LYS A 27 2.06 -2.53 -10.63
C LYS A 27 1.65 -3.19 -9.32
N MET A 28 2.62 -3.82 -8.66
CA MET A 28 2.39 -4.35 -7.32
C MET A 28 1.98 -3.20 -6.41
N GLY A 29 0.97 -3.42 -5.63
CA GLY A 29 0.57 -2.49 -4.59
C GLY A 29 1.65 -2.36 -3.52
N LYS A 30 1.41 -1.46 -2.57
CA LYS A 30 2.32 -1.19 -1.45
C LYS A 30 1.58 -1.22 -0.14
N LEU A 31 2.29 -1.56 0.93
CA LEU A 31 1.81 -1.37 2.29
C LEU A 31 2.47 -0.14 2.89
N TYR A 32 1.66 0.81 3.34
CA TYR A 32 2.11 1.94 4.13
C TYR A 32 1.77 1.72 5.60
N VAL A 33 2.78 1.85 6.47
CA VAL A 33 2.61 1.93 7.93
C VAL A 33 2.55 3.40 8.27
N VAL A 34 1.37 3.88 8.66
CA VAL A 34 1.08 5.31 8.82
C VAL A 34 0.90 5.63 10.30
N PRO A 35 1.82 6.39 10.92
CA PRO A 35 1.66 6.87 12.28
C PRO A 35 0.46 7.80 12.42
N THR A 36 -0.32 7.62 13.47
CA THR A 36 -1.44 8.47 13.85
C THR A 36 -1.08 9.36 15.03
N PRO A 37 -1.74 10.51 15.19
CA PRO A 37 -1.48 11.42 16.30
C PRO A 37 -1.72 10.78 17.67
N VAL A 38 -0.93 11.19 18.65
CA VAL A 38 -1.08 10.80 20.06
C VAL A 38 -1.66 12.00 20.83
N GLY A 39 -2.99 12.05 20.96
CA GLY A 39 -3.70 13.06 21.74
C GLY A 39 -4.02 14.39 21.02
N ASN A 40 -3.27 14.78 19.97
CA ASN A 40 -3.57 15.99 19.19
C ASN A 40 -3.57 15.71 17.70
N LEU A 41 -4.71 15.95 17.02
CA LEU A 41 -4.87 15.68 15.59
C LEU A 41 -3.94 16.50 14.70
N GLU A 42 -3.43 17.63 15.16
CA GLU A 42 -2.49 18.48 14.41
C GLU A 42 -1.08 17.87 14.26
N ASP A 43 -0.77 16.84 15.08
CA ASP A 43 0.55 16.19 15.02
C ASP A 43 0.67 15.16 13.87
N ILE A 44 -0.32 15.08 13.00
CA ILE A 44 -0.23 14.26 11.78
C ILE A 44 0.59 14.97 10.71
N THR A 45 1.41 14.20 9.98
CA THR A 45 2.20 14.77 8.88
C THR A 45 1.35 14.95 7.62
N PHE A 46 1.66 15.99 6.82
CA PHE A 46 1.03 16.17 5.50
C PHE A 46 1.17 14.94 4.59
N ARG A 47 2.32 14.25 4.70
CA ARG A 47 2.56 13.03 3.94
C ARG A 47 1.63 11.90 4.37
N ALA A 48 1.37 11.75 5.67
CA ALA A 48 0.43 10.75 6.18
C ALA A 48 -0.99 11.01 5.65
N ILE A 49 -1.47 12.27 5.71
CA ILE A 49 -2.78 12.64 5.17
C ILE A 49 -2.87 12.31 3.68
N ARG A 50 -1.85 12.65 2.90
CA ARG A 50 -1.82 12.36 1.46
C ARG A 50 -1.89 10.86 1.20
N VAL A 51 -1.05 10.06 1.87
CA VAL A 51 -1.02 8.60 1.70
C VAL A 51 -2.37 7.98 2.08
N LEU A 52 -3.00 8.43 3.17
CA LEU A 52 -4.33 7.96 3.57
C LEU A 52 -5.41 8.31 2.54
N LYS A 53 -5.30 9.45 1.84
CA LYS A 53 -6.22 9.85 0.76
C LYS A 53 -6.02 9.03 -0.52
N GLU A 54 -4.79 8.63 -0.80
CA GLU A 54 -4.40 7.87 -2.01
C GLU A 54 -4.57 6.34 -1.83
N ALA A 55 -4.69 5.84 -0.61
CA ALA A 55 -4.82 4.41 -0.32
C ALA A 55 -6.17 3.86 -0.79
N ASP A 56 -6.17 2.66 -1.37
CA ASP A 56 -7.40 1.95 -1.79
C ASP A 56 -8.12 1.33 -0.58
N LEU A 57 -7.35 0.95 0.44
CA LEU A 57 -7.86 0.37 1.68
C LEU A 57 -7.08 0.88 2.88
N ILE A 58 -7.80 1.20 3.95
CA ILE A 58 -7.23 1.56 5.25
C ILE A 58 -7.53 0.43 6.25
N LEU A 59 -6.48 -0.13 6.84
CA LEU A 59 -6.58 -1.08 7.94
C LEU A 59 -6.48 -0.32 9.25
N ALA A 60 -7.47 -0.44 10.11
CA ALA A 60 -7.55 0.26 11.38
C ALA A 60 -7.76 -0.73 12.54
N GLU A 61 -7.12 -0.50 13.66
CA GLU A 61 -7.30 -1.31 14.88
C GLU A 61 -8.74 -1.15 15.39
N ASP A 62 -9.17 0.07 15.68
CA ASP A 62 -10.57 0.42 15.94
C ASP A 62 -11.10 1.40 14.88
N THR A 63 -12.06 0.92 14.10
CA THR A 63 -12.69 1.72 13.03
C THR A 63 -13.46 2.93 13.54
N ARG A 64 -13.90 2.94 14.80
CA ARG A 64 -14.60 4.07 15.41
C ARG A 64 -13.64 5.22 15.71
N THR A 65 -12.55 4.91 16.38
CA THR A 65 -11.49 5.88 16.71
C THR A 65 -10.86 6.43 15.44
N SER A 66 -10.44 5.55 14.54
CA SER A 66 -9.86 5.91 13.25
C SER A 66 -10.83 6.69 12.38
N GLY A 67 -12.13 6.39 12.45
CA GLY A 67 -13.17 7.11 11.72
C GLY A 67 -13.27 8.59 12.09
N ILE A 68 -13.00 8.96 13.33
CA ILE A 68 -12.95 10.37 13.78
C ILE A 68 -11.79 11.09 13.09
N LEU A 69 -10.60 10.48 13.09
CA LEU A 69 -9.41 11.01 12.41
C LEU A 69 -9.66 11.20 10.90
N LEU A 70 -10.16 10.16 10.22
CA LEU A 70 -10.41 10.21 8.79
C LEU A 70 -11.47 11.25 8.41
N LYS A 71 -12.53 11.38 9.21
CA LYS A 71 -13.56 12.39 9.03
C LYS A 71 -13.00 13.80 9.20
N HIS A 72 -12.13 14.03 10.17
CA HIS A 72 -11.51 15.34 10.42
C HIS A 72 -10.69 15.82 9.21
N PHE A 73 -9.99 14.92 8.52
CA PHE A 73 -9.19 15.22 7.33
C PHE A 73 -9.91 14.97 5.99
N GLU A 74 -11.24 14.75 6.05
CA GLU A 74 -12.09 14.51 4.87
C GLU A 74 -11.61 13.33 4.00
N ILE A 75 -11.13 12.26 4.64
CA ILE A 75 -10.71 11.01 3.99
C ILE A 75 -11.89 10.05 3.94
N LYS A 76 -12.30 9.64 2.73
CA LYS A 76 -13.51 8.83 2.49
C LYS A 76 -13.21 7.41 2.01
N ASN A 77 -11.98 6.96 2.16
CA ASN A 77 -11.53 5.67 1.63
C ASN A 77 -12.14 4.49 2.40
N ALA A 78 -12.17 3.32 1.76
CA ALA A 78 -12.63 2.10 2.38
C ALA A 78 -11.77 1.77 3.62
N MET A 79 -12.44 1.43 4.73
CA MET A 79 -11.77 1.07 5.97
C MET A 79 -12.18 -0.32 6.42
N MET A 80 -11.21 -1.11 6.87
CA MET A 80 -11.41 -2.46 7.40
C MET A 80 -10.79 -2.58 8.78
N SER A 81 -11.52 -3.20 9.71
CA SER A 81 -11.00 -3.50 11.04
C SER A 81 -9.95 -4.59 10.98
N HIS A 82 -8.80 -4.34 11.58
CA HIS A 82 -7.67 -5.26 11.71
C HIS A 82 -7.14 -5.22 13.13
N HIS A 83 -7.62 -6.13 13.96
CA HIS A 83 -7.29 -6.23 15.38
C HIS A 83 -6.82 -7.64 15.73
N LYS A 84 -6.26 -7.84 16.92
CA LYS A 84 -5.65 -9.10 17.41
C LYS A 84 -6.54 -10.35 17.21
N PHE A 85 -7.86 -10.22 17.29
CA PHE A 85 -8.76 -11.37 17.18
C PHE A 85 -9.05 -11.81 15.74
N ASN A 86 -8.85 -10.93 14.73
CA ASN A 86 -9.10 -11.25 13.34
C ASN A 86 -7.84 -11.23 12.46
N GLU A 87 -6.70 -10.82 13.00
CA GLU A 87 -5.44 -10.63 12.29
C GLU A 87 -5.07 -11.85 11.42
N HIS A 88 -5.04 -13.04 12.00
CA HIS A 88 -4.68 -14.27 11.26
C HIS A 88 -5.61 -14.59 10.08
N LYS A 89 -6.89 -14.24 10.16
CA LYS A 89 -7.86 -14.53 9.11
C LYS A 89 -7.81 -13.53 7.96
N THR A 90 -7.40 -12.30 8.26
CA THR A 90 -7.44 -11.20 7.29
C THR A 90 -6.12 -11.01 6.53
N VAL A 91 -5.00 -11.44 7.09
CA VAL A 91 -3.65 -11.22 6.54
C VAL A 91 -3.52 -11.75 5.11
N GLU A 92 -3.94 -12.98 4.84
CA GLU A 92 -3.84 -13.57 3.49
C GLU A 92 -4.65 -12.78 2.46
N SER A 93 -5.87 -12.40 2.82
CA SER A 93 -6.74 -11.58 1.96
C SER A 93 -6.10 -10.23 1.64
N ILE A 94 -5.51 -9.56 2.65
CA ILE A 94 -4.83 -8.28 2.49
C ILE A 94 -3.62 -8.43 1.56
N VAL A 95 -2.77 -9.43 1.77
CA VAL A 95 -1.60 -9.70 0.92
C VAL A 95 -2.02 -9.93 -0.53
N ASN A 96 -3.10 -10.68 -0.77
CA ASN A 96 -3.61 -10.94 -2.11
C ASN A 96 -4.12 -9.65 -2.79
N ARG A 97 -4.79 -8.76 -2.06
CA ARG A 97 -5.22 -7.45 -2.58
C ARG A 97 -4.04 -6.58 -2.97
N ILE A 98 -2.98 -6.54 -2.14
CA ILE A 98 -1.77 -5.77 -2.46
C ILE A 98 -1.07 -6.36 -3.69
N LYS A 99 -0.99 -7.69 -3.82
CA LYS A 99 -0.47 -8.36 -5.03
C LYS A 99 -1.27 -8.03 -6.28
N ALA A 100 -2.59 -7.81 -6.14
CA ALA A 100 -3.45 -7.37 -7.22
C ALA A 100 -3.23 -5.89 -7.62
N GLY A 101 -2.37 -5.15 -6.91
CA GLY A 101 -2.00 -3.77 -7.21
C GLY A 101 -2.61 -2.72 -6.29
N GLU A 102 -3.37 -3.11 -5.27
CA GLU A 102 -3.97 -2.17 -4.33
C GLU A 102 -2.93 -1.59 -3.36
N THR A 103 -3.04 -0.31 -3.09
CA THR A 103 -2.27 0.39 -2.06
C THR A 103 -3.02 0.33 -0.73
N VAL A 104 -2.40 -0.26 0.27
CA VAL A 104 -3.00 -0.42 1.59
C VAL A 104 -2.27 0.43 2.62
N ALA A 105 -3.02 1.13 3.47
CA ALA A 105 -2.49 1.89 4.60
C ALA A 105 -2.89 1.21 5.91
N LEU A 106 -1.93 0.98 6.79
CA LEU A 106 -2.14 0.44 8.14
C LEU A 106 -2.01 1.58 9.15
N ILE A 107 -3.01 1.76 9.99
CA ILE A 107 -3.04 2.71 11.11
C ILE A 107 -3.41 2.00 12.41
N SER A 108 -2.94 2.56 13.53
CA SER A 108 -3.37 2.18 14.88
C SER A 108 -4.17 3.31 15.53
N ASP A 109 -4.68 3.10 16.72
CA ASP A 109 -5.46 4.10 17.44
C ASP A 109 -4.61 5.30 17.87
N ALA A 110 -3.32 5.08 18.16
CA ALA A 110 -2.37 6.14 18.49
C ALA A 110 -0.92 5.73 18.17
N GLY A 111 -0.19 6.59 17.52
CA GLY A 111 1.23 6.38 17.21
C GLY A 111 1.51 5.53 15.98
N THR A 112 2.67 4.88 15.94
CA THR A 112 3.12 4.04 14.84
C THR A 112 2.61 2.61 15.02
N PRO A 113 1.83 2.06 14.05
CA PRO A 113 1.33 0.68 14.12
C PRO A 113 2.45 -0.36 13.98
N ALA A 114 2.13 -1.63 14.27
CA ALA A 114 3.01 -2.80 14.17
C ALA A 114 4.23 -2.82 15.12
N ILE A 115 4.25 -1.97 16.15
CA ILE A 115 5.27 -2.04 17.22
C ILE A 115 4.76 -2.91 18.37
N SER A 116 3.58 -2.60 18.90
CA SER A 116 2.99 -3.30 20.06
C SER A 116 1.55 -3.77 19.79
N ASP A 117 1.04 -3.56 18.62
CA ASP A 117 -0.36 -3.75 18.21
C ASP A 117 -0.52 -4.72 17.05
N PRO A 118 -1.76 -5.04 16.67
CA PRO A 118 -2.03 -5.84 15.49
C PRO A 118 -1.56 -5.11 14.23
N GLY A 119 -0.85 -5.78 13.39
CA GLY A 119 -0.25 -5.21 12.18
C GLY A 119 1.11 -5.82 11.90
N PHE A 120 1.77 -6.36 12.94
CA PHE A 120 3.06 -7.03 12.77
C PHE A 120 2.95 -8.22 11.80
N LEU A 121 1.87 -9.01 11.87
CA LEU A 121 1.68 -10.15 10.98
C LEU A 121 1.50 -9.71 9.53
N VAL A 122 0.73 -8.66 9.26
CA VAL A 122 0.57 -8.10 7.90
C VAL A 122 1.90 -7.62 7.35
N VAL A 123 2.65 -6.85 8.12
CA VAL A 123 3.98 -6.36 7.73
C VAL A 123 4.90 -7.53 7.42
N ARG A 124 4.98 -8.52 8.32
CA ARG A 124 5.83 -9.71 8.15
C ARG A 124 5.46 -10.49 6.88
N GLU A 125 4.17 -10.75 6.64
CA GLU A 125 3.73 -11.49 5.47
C GLU A 125 3.92 -10.68 4.17
N CYS A 126 3.75 -9.37 4.19
CA CYS A 126 4.07 -8.51 3.06
C CYS A 126 5.56 -8.61 2.69
N VAL A 127 6.45 -8.49 3.67
CA VAL A 127 7.90 -8.63 3.46
C VAL A 127 8.27 -10.02 2.91
N ARG A 128 7.69 -11.10 3.47
CA ARG A 128 7.89 -12.48 3.00
C ARG A 128 7.46 -12.69 1.55
N ASN A 129 6.45 -11.96 1.12
CA ASN A 129 5.91 -12.02 -0.26
C ASN A 129 6.57 -11.00 -1.21
N GLY A 130 7.63 -10.31 -0.80
CA GLY A 130 8.34 -9.32 -1.62
C GLY A 130 7.56 -8.05 -1.90
N ILE A 131 6.53 -7.76 -1.10
CA ILE A 131 5.74 -6.53 -1.18
C ILE A 131 6.51 -5.40 -0.50
N GLU A 132 6.57 -4.24 -1.17
CA GLU A 132 7.18 -3.04 -0.59
C GLU A 132 6.38 -2.56 0.62
N VAL A 133 7.05 -2.46 1.77
CA VAL A 133 6.48 -1.90 3.00
C VAL A 133 7.20 -0.60 3.32
N GLN A 134 6.45 0.48 3.42
CA GLN A 134 7.00 1.79 3.72
C GLN A 134 6.41 2.34 5.02
N CYS A 135 7.26 2.52 6.05
CA CYS A 135 6.89 3.20 7.26
C CYS A 135 7.09 4.71 7.10
N LEU A 136 6.07 5.50 7.44
CA LEU A 136 6.16 6.96 7.45
C LEU A 136 6.70 7.47 8.79
N PRO A 137 7.40 8.62 8.80
CA PRO A 137 7.81 9.27 10.04
C PRO A 137 6.58 9.82 10.78
N GLY A 138 6.58 9.72 12.10
CA GLY A 138 5.49 10.25 12.91
C GLY A 138 5.61 9.87 14.37
N ALA A 139 4.54 10.13 15.14
CA ALA A 139 4.46 9.85 16.55
C ALA A 139 4.61 8.36 16.85
N THR A 140 5.18 8.05 18.02
CA THR A 140 5.27 6.69 18.57
C THR A 140 4.69 6.70 19.98
N ALA A 141 3.72 5.83 20.25
CA ALA A 141 3.20 5.60 21.60
C ALA A 141 3.97 4.42 22.23
N PHE A 142 4.48 4.62 23.43
CA PHE A 142 5.16 3.59 24.23
C PHE A 142 4.24 3.11 25.35
#